data_58962f580fd5d3c38416d97c5ade2fde
#
_entry.id   58962f580fd5d3c38416d97c5ade2fde
#
_cell.length_a   1.000
_cell.length_b   1.000
_cell.length_c   1.000
_cell.angle_alpha   90.00
_cell.angle_beta   90.00
_cell.angle_gamma   90.00
#
_symmetry.space_group_name_H-M   'P 1'
#
loop_
_entity.id
_entity.type
_entity.pdbx_description
1 polymer ?
#
loop_
_entity_poly.entity_id
_entity_poly.type
_entity_poly.pdbx_seq_one_letter_code
_entity_poly.pdbx_strand_id
1 'polypeptide(L)'
;MILWLNGAFGAGKTTIAHELARRLPGAFIYDPEEVGYFLRKNLPAAMDRPDFQDIPLWRELNYPILATLGREHPGPVIAPMTLVSEDYCRVLPGRLAGEGIGLVHVILSARRETLVKRLRKRNLGWLNREAFALDAMDRCLAFFAEGRWGVPVETDGKPVGRVVEEVAALAGLSLLPEDRSPLRQRLARAAVWRAHIR
;
A
#
# COMPACT_ATOMS: atom_id res chain seq x y z
N MET A 1 -7.55 13.24 -6.38
CA MET A 1 -7.95 12.40 -5.22
C MET A 1 -6.85 11.38 -4.92
N ILE A 2 -6.73 10.95 -3.68
CA ILE A 2 -5.76 9.95 -3.22
C ILE A 2 -6.50 8.67 -2.80
N LEU A 3 -6.06 7.52 -3.31
CA LEU A 3 -6.47 6.20 -2.88
C LEU A 3 -5.33 5.58 -2.05
N TRP A 4 -5.47 5.57 -0.74
CA TRP A 4 -4.49 4.96 0.14
C TRP A 4 -4.83 3.48 0.36
N LEU A 5 -3.95 2.59 -0.14
CA LEU A 5 -4.04 1.15 0.06
C LEU A 5 -3.16 0.77 1.25
N ASN A 6 -3.77 0.57 2.40
CA ASN A 6 -3.10 0.12 3.62
C ASN A 6 -3.33 -1.39 3.84
N GLY A 7 -2.68 -1.95 4.84
CA GLY A 7 -2.81 -3.36 5.20
C GLY A 7 -1.47 -3.99 5.56
N ALA A 8 -1.51 -5.17 6.15
CA ALA A 8 -0.34 -5.88 6.60
C ALA A 8 0.61 -6.29 5.46
N PHE A 9 1.84 -6.65 5.81
CA PHE A 9 2.78 -7.27 4.88
C PHE A 9 2.15 -8.55 4.28
N GLY A 10 2.25 -8.73 2.96
CA GLY A 10 1.60 -9.84 2.26
C GLY A 10 0.11 -9.63 1.89
N ALA A 11 -0.55 -8.53 2.31
CA ALA A 11 -1.95 -8.25 1.96
C ALA A 11 -2.19 -8.01 0.46
N GLY A 12 -1.15 -7.65 -0.31
CA GLY A 12 -1.23 -7.49 -1.76
C GLY A 12 -1.28 -6.04 -2.24
N LYS A 13 -0.99 -5.06 -1.41
CA LYS A 13 -1.06 -3.61 -1.72
C LYS A 13 -0.42 -3.25 -3.06
N THR A 14 0.84 -3.60 -3.26
CA THR A 14 1.58 -3.31 -4.50
C THR A 14 0.90 -3.95 -5.73
N THR A 15 0.47 -5.21 -5.61
CA THR A 15 -0.23 -5.90 -6.70
C THR A 15 -1.54 -5.20 -7.07
N ILE A 16 -2.35 -4.84 -6.07
CA ILE A 16 -3.62 -4.14 -6.29
C ILE A 16 -3.38 -2.74 -6.85
N ALA A 17 -2.36 -2.00 -6.34
CA ALA A 17 -2.00 -0.67 -6.85
C ALA A 17 -1.66 -0.70 -8.35
N HIS A 18 -0.83 -1.66 -8.80
CA HIS A 18 -0.46 -1.78 -10.21
C HIS A 18 -1.64 -2.22 -11.10
N GLU A 19 -2.50 -3.11 -10.61
CA GLU A 19 -3.68 -3.53 -11.37
C GLU A 19 -4.71 -2.40 -11.48
N LEU A 20 -4.89 -1.59 -10.44
CA LEU A 20 -5.72 -0.39 -10.47
C LEU A 20 -5.15 0.64 -11.46
N ALA A 21 -3.85 0.98 -11.33
CA ALA A 21 -3.21 1.98 -12.18
C ALA A 21 -3.30 1.61 -13.67
N ARG A 22 -3.19 0.35 -14.00
CA ARG A 22 -3.35 -0.13 -15.38
C ARG A 22 -4.77 0.10 -15.92
N ARG A 23 -5.80 -0.02 -15.08
CA ARG A 23 -7.20 0.06 -15.47
C ARG A 23 -7.84 1.43 -15.19
N LEU A 24 -7.10 2.37 -14.61
CA LEU A 24 -7.56 3.72 -14.33
C LEU A 24 -6.79 4.71 -15.20
N PRO A 25 -7.46 5.36 -16.16
CA PRO A 25 -6.81 6.36 -17.01
C PRO A 25 -6.16 7.47 -16.20
N GLY A 26 -4.90 7.77 -16.50
CA GLY A 26 -4.15 8.83 -15.82
C GLY A 26 -3.78 8.53 -14.36
N ALA A 27 -3.96 7.31 -13.86
CA ALA A 27 -3.57 6.99 -12.50
C ALA A 27 -2.04 7.01 -12.31
N PHE A 28 -1.60 7.50 -11.16
CA PHE A 28 -0.21 7.53 -10.74
C PHE A 28 -0.02 6.70 -9.46
N ILE A 29 1.01 5.86 -9.42
CA ILE A 29 1.39 5.16 -8.18
C ILE A 29 2.47 5.98 -7.50
N TYR A 30 2.18 6.45 -6.30
CA TYR A 30 3.16 7.02 -5.39
C TYR A 30 3.53 5.99 -4.33
N ASP A 31 4.77 5.54 -4.32
CA ASP A 31 5.27 4.58 -3.33
C ASP A 31 6.02 5.30 -2.19
N PRO A 32 5.43 5.42 -1.01
CA PRO A 32 6.06 6.06 0.14
C PRO A 32 7.32 5.32 0.66
N GLU A 33 7.51 4.05 0.33
CA GLU A 33 8.72 3.31 0.70
C GLU A 33 9.97 3.90 0.03
N GLU A 34 9.84 4.52 -1.14
CA GLU A 34 10.97 5.20 -1.82
C GLU A 34 11.53 6.36 -0.97
N VAL A 35 10.68 7.09 -0.27
CA VAL A 35 11.10 8.10 0.71
C VAL A 35 11.87 7.43 1.86
N GLY A 36 11.43 6.27 2.31
CA GLY A 36 12.12 5.49 3.33
C GLY A 36 13.52 5.06 2.88
N TYR A 37 13.65 4.53 1.67
CA TYR A 37 14.95 4.17 1.10
C TYR A 37 15.86 5.38 0.91
N PHE A 38 15.30 6.51 0.46
CA PHE A 38 16.04 7.78 0.37
C PHE A 38 16.58 8.19 1.74
N LEU A 39 15.78 8.15 2.79
CA LEU A 39 16.21 8.50 4.15
C LEU A 39 17.30 7.56 4.67
N ARG A 40 17.15 6.25 4.52
CA ARG A 40 18.18 5.27 4.90
C ARG A 40 19.52 5.52 4.23
N LYS A 41 19.50 5.95 2.98
CA LYS A 41 20.73 6.25 2.22
C LYS A 41 21.39 7.54 2.66
N ASN A 42 20.63 8.52 3.17
CA ASN A 42 21.11 9.90 3.40
C ASN A 42 21.17 10.29 4.88
N LEU A 43 20.72 9.44 5.79
CA LEU A 43 20.83 9.66 7.23
C LEU A 43 21.94 8.79 7.84
N PRO A 44 22.57 9.24 8.94
CA PRO A 44 23.50 8.42 9.70
C PRO A 44 22.85 7.12 10.17
N ALA A 45 23.60 6.00 10.16
CA ALA A 45 23.09 4.69 10.57
C ALA A 45 22.47 4.68 11.99
N ALA A 46 22.96 5.53 12.90
CA ALA A 46 22.39 5.68 14.24
C ALA A 46 20.94 6.21 14.26
N MET A 47 20.49 6.84 13.17
CA MET A 47 19.12 7.34 12.99
C MET A 47 18.21 6.34 12.28
N ASP A 48 18.72 5.22 11.77
CA ASP A 48 17.91 4.21 11.10
C ASP A 48 16.96 3.52 12.07
N ARG A 49 15.84 3.08 11.55
CA ARG A 49 14.83 2.30 12.28
C ARG A 49 14.45 1.08 11.44
N PRO A 50 14.10 -0.04 12.07
CA PRO A 50 13.66 -1.24 11.34
C PRO A 50 12.49 -0.97 10.40
N ASP A 51 11.55 -0.12 10.82
CA ASP A 51 10.38 0.28 10.03
C ASP A 51 10.45 1.77 9.68
N PHE A 52 10.20 2.13 8.43
CA PHE A 52 10.21 3.51 7.97
C PHE A 52 9.20 4.39 8.71
N GLN A 53 8.03 3.85 9.06
CA GLN A 53 6.99 4.60 9.77
C GLN A 53 7.44 5.07 11.17
N ASP A 54 8.48 4.46 11.73
CA ASP A 54 9.06 4.85 13.02
C ASP A 54 10.10 5.99 12.87
N ILE A 55 10.38 6.46 11.65
CA ILE A 55 11.19 7.64 11.35
C ILE A 55 10.26 8.86 11.23
N PRO A 56 10.25 9.82 12.17
CA PRO A 56 9.35 10.98 12.10
C PRO A 56 9.44 11.74 10.78
N LEU A 57 10.66 11.95 10.29
CA LEU A 57 10.91 12.65 9.02
C LEU A 57 10.27 11.95 7.82
N TRP A 58 10.14 10.61 7.84
CA TRP A 58 9.44 9.86 6.78
C TRP A 58 7.97 10.27 6.70
N ARG A 59 7.31 10.40 7.84
CA ARG A 59 5.90 10.84 7.90
C ARG A 59 5.74 12.28 7.45
N GLU A 60 6.67 13.16 7.87
CA GLU A 60 6.65 14.57 7.51
C GLU A 60 6.87 14.80 6.02
N LEU A 61 7.75 14.05 5.37
CA LEU A 61 8.04 14.17 3.94
C LEU A 61 6.90 13.61 3.05
N ASN A 62 6.24 12.54 3.48
CA ASN A 62 5.17 11.94 2.69
C ASN A 62 3.94 12.84 2.57
N TYR A 63 3.62 13.64 3.60
CA TYR A 63 2.47 14.54 3.54
C TYR A 63 2.56 15.58 2.42
N PRO A 64 3.61 16.43 2.33
CA PRO A 64 3.68 17.45 1.27
C PRO A 64 3.73 16.84 -0.13
N ILE A 65 4.34 15.66 -0.30
CA ILE A 65 4.34 14.98 -1.59
C ILE A 65 2.92 14.55 -1.97
N LEU A 66 2.20 13.90 -1.06
CA LEU A 66 0.79 13.52 -1.27
C LEU A 66 -0.10 14.73 -1.52
N ALA A 67 0.10 15.83 -0.77
CA ALA A 67 -0.65 17.06 -0.96
C ALA A 67 -0.39 17.69 -2.35
N THR A 68 0.86 17.75 -2.77
CA THR A 68 1.22 18.23 -4.12
C THR A 68 0.61 17.36 -5.21
N LEU A 69 0.76 16.05 -5.11
CA LEU A 69 0.15 15.12 -6.06
C LEU A 69 -1.39 15.23 -6.08
N GLY A 70 -2.02 15.39 -4.91
CA GLY A 70 -3.46 15.53 -4.80
C GLY A 70 -4.01 16.80 -5.43
N ARG A 71 -3.23 17.89 -5.43
CA ARG A 71 -3.59 19.19 -6.05
C ARG A 71 -3.30 19.24 -7.54
N GLU A 72 -2.15 18.73 -7.95
CA GLU A 72 -1.59 19.00 -9.29
C GLU A 72 -1.76 17.84 -10.27
N HIS A 73 -1.88 16.60 -9.77
CA HIS A 73 -2.06 15.45 -10.65
C HIS A 73 -3.53 15.30 -11.06
N PRO A 74 -3.84 15.27 -12.38
CA PRO A 74 -5.23 15.25 -12.85
C PRO A 74 -5.95 13.93 -12.63
N GLY A 75 -5.21 12.82 -12.47
CA GLY A 75 -5.75 11.48 -12.27
C GLY A 75 -5.75 11.04 -10.79
N PRO A 76 -6.25 9.84 -10.50
CA PRO A 76 -6.15 9.29 -9.16
C PRO A 76 -4.70 8.95 -8.78
N VAL A 77 -4.31 9.31 -7.56
CA VAL A 77 -3.02 8.92 -6.97
C VAL A 77 -3.24 7.71 -6.08
N ILE A 78 -2.52 6.63 -6.36
CA ILE A 78 -2.62 5.38 -5.60
C ILE A 78 -1.39 5.26 -4.71
N ALA A 79 -1.57 5.24 -3.39
CA ALA A 79 -0.49 5.16 -2.40
C ALA A 79 -0.53 3.81 -1.64
N PRO A 80 0.21 2.78 -2.10
CA PRO A 80 0.35 1.52 -1.36
C PRO A 80 1.31 1.72 -0.18
N MET A 81 0.79 1.87 1.03
CA MET A 81 1.58 2.22 2.20
C MET A 81 1.12 1.43 3.42
N THR A 82 2.01 0.66 4.05
CA THR A 82 1.73 0.10 5.38
C THR A 82 1.94 1.19 6.43
N LEU A 83 0.89 1.53 7.14
CA LEU A 83 0.97 2.49 8.23
C LEU A 83 0.06 2.06 9.39
N VAL A 84 0.65 1.92 10.58
CA VAL A 84 -0.01 1.49 11.83
C VAL A 84 0.28 2.48 12.97
N SER A 85 0.32 3.76 12.65
CA SER A 85 0.44 4.86 13.61
C SER A 85 -0.91 5.55 13.74
N GLU A 86 -1.51 5.50 14.94
CA GLU A 86 -2.79 6.17 15.23
C GLU A 86 -2.76 7.66 14.89
N ASP A 87 -1.72 8.35 15.36
CA ASP A 87 -1.58 9.79 15.15
C ASP A 87 -1.56 10.12 13.66
N TYR A 88 -0.82 9.37 12.87
CA TYR A 88 -0.71 9.65 11.45
C TYR A 88 -1.98 9.26 10.68
N CYS A 89 -2.61 8.13 11.03
CA CYS A 89 -3.89 7.72 10.45
C CYS A 89 -5.01 8.73 10.75
N ARG A 90 -4.94 9.44 11.88
CA ARG A 90 -5.88 10.50 12.25
C ARG A 90 -5.56 11.83 11.59
N VAL A 91 -4.28 12.21 11.58
CA VAL A 91 -3.85 13.55 11.14
C VAL A 91 -3.79 13.68 9.62
N LEU A 92 -3.29 12.67 8.91
CA LEU A 92 -3.12 12.72 7.45
C LEU A 92 -4.43 13.01 6.69
N PRO A 93 -5.54 12.28 6.93
CA PRO A 93 -6.80 12.56 6.25
C PRO A 93 -7.33 13.98 6.51
N GLY A 94 -7.25 14.42 7.76
CA GLY A 94 -7.70 15.76 8.15
C GLY A 94 -6.90 16.88 7.49
N ARG A 95 -5.58 16.74 7.41
CA ARG A 95 -4.71 17.72 6.72
C ARG A 95 -5.00 17.79 5.23
N LEU A 96 -5.13 16.64 4.55
CA LEU A 96 -5.47 16.60 3.13
C LEU A 96 -6.87 17.17 2.86
N ALA A 97 -7.85 16.83 3.69
CA ALA A 97 -9.21 17.39 3.58
C ALA A 97 -9.22 18.91 3.76
N GLY A 98 -8.40 19.45 4.69
CA GLY A 98 -8.24 20.90 4.87
C GLY A 98 -7.70 21.62 3.64
N GLU A 99 -7.02 20.91 2.73
CA GLU A 99 -6.57 21.42 1.43
C GLU A 99 -7.52 21.07 0.27
N GLY A 100 -8.71 20.55 0.57
CA GLY A 100 -9.72 20.15 -0.45
C GLY A 100 -9.36 18.86 -1.18
N ILE A 101 -8.39 18.08 -0.69
CA ILE A 101 -7.92 16.85 -1.31
C ILE A 101 -8.68 15.65 -0.74
N GLY A 102 -9.46 14.98 -1.58
CA GLY A 102 -10.17 13.76 -1.21
C GLY A 102 -9.21 12.58 -0.99
N LEU A 103 -9.39 11.87 0.13
CA LEU A 103 -8.67 10.64 0.46
C LEU A 103 -9.66 9.49 0.70
N VAL A 104 -9.48 8.38 -0.02
CA VAL A 104 -10.14 7.11 0.28
C VAL A 104 -9.11 6.16 0.88
N HIS A 105 -9.33 5.77 2.14
CA HIS A 105 -8.44 4.87 2.87
C HIS A 105 -9.04 3.46 2.89
N VAL A 106 -8.39 2.53 2.21
CA VAL A 106 -8.77 1.11 2.13
C VAL A 106 -7.76 0.25 2.87
N ILE A 107 -8.27 -0.66 3.70
CA ILE A 107 -7.47 -1.65 4.42
C ILE A 107 -7.61 -3.01 3.73
N LEU A 108 -6.56 -3.45 3.04
CA LEU A 108 -6.54 -4.81 2.49
C LEU A 108 -6.31 -5.80 3.64
N SER A 109 -7.31 -6.61 3.92
CA SER A 109 -7.29 -7.59 5.01
C SER A 109 -7.15 -9.03 4.48
N ALA A 110 -6.51 -9.87 5.28
CA ALA A 110 -6.43 -11.31 5.06
C ALA A 110 -6.12 -12.01 6.39
N ARG A 111 -6.49 -13.28 6.50
CA ARG A 111 -6.13 -14.09 7.66
C ARG A 111 -4.63 -14.26 7.78
N ARG A 112 -4.14 -14.37 9.02
CA ARG A 112 -2.72 -14.52 9.33
C ARG A 112 -2.05 -15.64 8.53
N GLU A 113 -2.70 -16.79 8.43
CA GLU A 113 -2.20 -17.96 7.69
C GLU A 113 -2.01 -17.66 6.20
N THR A 114 -2.91 -16.90 5.62
CA THR A 114 -2.82 -16.47 4.21
C THR A 114 -1.66 -15.51 4.01
N LEU A 115 -1.48 -14.54 4.91
CA LEU A 115 -0.37 -13.58 4.84
C LEU A 115 0.98 -14.30 4.97
N VAL A 116 1.12 -15.20 5.95
CA VAL A 116 2.34 -16.04 6.12
C VAL A 116 2.64 -16.84 4.86
N LYS A 117 1.63 -17.51 4.30
CA LYS A 117 1.78 -18.29 3.05
C LYS A 117 2.24 -17.42 1.88
N ARG A 118 1.68 -16.20 1.76
CA ARG A 118 2.06 -15.24 0.71
C ARG A 118 3.48 -14.72 0.92
N LEU A 119 3.88 -14.40 2.15
CA LEU A 119 5.23 -13.95 2.49
C LEU A 119 6.27 -15.03 2.21
N ARG A 120 6.04 -16.26 2.67
CA ARG A 120 6.95 -17.40 2.42
C ARG A 120 7.13 -17.65 0.93
N LYS A 121 6.07 -17.56 0.14
CA LYS A 121 6.17 -17.68 -1.32
C LYS A 121 7.00 -16.56 -1.96
N ARG A 122 7.01 -15.36 -1.35
CA ARG A 122 7.84 -14.22 -1.80
C ARG A 122 9.31 -14.38 -1.43
N ASN A 123 9.60 -14.94 -0.26
CA ASN A 123 10.92 -14.93 0.37
C ASN A 123 11.73 -16.21 0.10
N LEU A 124 11.47 -16.92 -0.99
CA LEU A 124 12.31 -18.07 -1.40
C LEU A 124 13.77 -17.62 -1.60
N GLY A 125 14.51 -17.47 -0.48
CA GLY A 125 15.94 -17.13 -0.47
C GLY A 125 16.44 -16.10 0.56
N TRP A 126 15.59 -15.46 1.41
CA TRP A 126 16.02 -14.38 2.31
C TRP A 126 15.51 -14.58 3.76
N LEU A 127 16.13 -15.48 4.50
CA LEU A 127 15.75 -15.88 5.88
C LEU A 127 15.68 -14.71 6.88
N ASN A 128 16.57 -13.71 6.80
CA ASN A 128 16.64 -12.62 7.77
C ASN A 128 15.53 -11.57 7.64
N ARG A 129 14.87 -11.47 6.47
CA ARG A 129 13.73 -10.54 6.27
C ARG A 129 12.38 -11.16 6.64
N GLU A 130 12.31 -12.47 6.78
CA GLU A 130 11.07 -13.18 7.13
C GLU A 130 10.67 -12.88 8.58
N ALA A 131 11.61 -12.91 9.53
CA ALA A 131 11.34 -12.63 10.94
C ALA A 131 10.78 -11.20 11.11
N PHE A 132 11.45 -10.18 10.54
CA PHE A 132 10.97 -8.81 10.57
C PHE A 132 9.57 -8.67 9.95
N ALA A 133 9.33 -9.29 8.79
CA ALA A 133 8.04 -9.21 8.12
C ALA A 133 6.91 -9.91 8.90
N LEU A 134 7.22 -10.97 9.66
CA LEU A 134 6.26 -11.65 10.51
C LEU A 134 5.92 -10.81 11.75
N ASP A 135 6.91 -10.24 12.43
CA ASP A 135 6.70 -9.37 13.60
C ASP A 135 5.92 -8.11 13.22
N ALA A 136 6.31 -7.46 12.12
CA ALA A 136 5.59 -6.30 11.60
C ALA A 136 4.17 -6.64 11.13
N MET A 137 3.94 -7.84 10.61
CA MET A 137 2.61 -8.33 10.24
C MET A 137 1.69 -8.47 11.45
N ASP A 138 2.17 -9.05 12.55
CA ASP A 138 1.35 -9.24 13.75
C ASP A 138 0.99 -7.88 14.39
N ARG A 139 1.92 -6.91 14.39
CA ARG A 139 1.62 -5.50 14.74
C ARG A 139 0.52 -4.89 13.87
N CYS A 140 0.58 -5.12 12.55
CA CYS A 140 -0.44 -4.63 11.62
C CYS A 140 -1.81 -5.28 11.87
N LEU A 141 -1.85 -6.60 12.08
CA LEU A 141 -3.09 -7.32 12.34
C LEU A 141 -3.78 -6.82 13.62
N ALA A 142 -3.00 -6.63 14.71
CA ALA A 142 -3.53 -6.08 15.94
C ALA A 142 -4.11 -4.67 15.74
N PHE A 143 -3.38 -3.79 15.03
CA PHE A 143 -3.83 -2.43 14.75
C PHE A 143 -5.11 -2.37 13.91
N PHE A 144 -5.20 -3.17 12.85
CA PHE A 144 -6.38 -3.16 11.97
C PHE A 144 -7.58 -3.91 12.56
N ALA A 145 -7.39 -4.82 13.53
CA ALA A 145 -8.48 -5.49 14.22
C ALA A 145 -9.40 -4.52 14.99
N GLU A 146 -8.92 -3.33 15.32
CA GLU A 146 -9.72 -2.28 15.97
C GLU A 146 -10.84 -1.72 15.07
N GLY A 147 -10.78 -1.92 13.75
CA GLY A 147 -11.82 -1.52 12.80
C GLY A 147 -12.01 -0.02 12.60
N ARG A 148 -11.11 0.82 13.13
CA ARG A 148 -11.24 2.30 13.15
C ARG A 148 -10.60 3.00 11.94
N TRP A 149 -9.75 2.31 11.18
CA TRP A 149 -8.81 2.92 10.26
C TRP A 149 -9.09 2.59 8.79
N GLY A 150 -10.08 3.20 8.21
CA GLY A 150 -10.40 3.00 6.79
C GLY A 150 -11.41 1.88 6.53
N VAL A 151 -11.70 1.61 5.26
CA VAL A 151 -12.70 0.62 4.84
C VAL A 151 -12.01 -0.71 4.58
N PRO A 152 -12.38 -1.80 5.29
CA PRO A 152 -11.77 -3.10 5.09
C PRO A 152 -12.22 -3.75 3.78
N VAL A 153 -11.28 -4.32 3.04
CA VAL A 153 -11.51 -5.16 1.86
C VAL A 153 -10.81 -6.50 2.07
N GLU A 154 -11.60 -7.55 2.22
CA GLU A 154 -11.10 -8.90 2.39
C GLU A 154 -10.46 -9.42 1.10
N THR A 155 -9.27 -10.00 1.21
CA THR A 155 -8.53 -10.54 0.07
C THR A 155 -8.39 -12.07 0.09
N ASP A 156 -8.84 -12.74 1.15
CA ASP A 156 -8.80 -14.19 1.26
C ASP A 156 -9.73 -14.85 0.24
N GLY A 157 -9.20 -15.84 -0.48
CA GLY A 157 -9.97 -16.60 -1.44
C GLY A 157 -10.44 -15.82 -2.67
N LYS A 158 -10.22 -14.51 -2.72
CA LYS A 158 -10.64 -13.67 -3.85
C LYS A 158 -9.58 -13.61 -4.95
N PRO A 159 -9.98 -13.71 -6.22
CA PRO A 159 -9.11 -13.33 -7.34
C PRO A 159 -8.72 -11.85 -7.26
N VAL A 160 -7.50 -11.52 -7.68
CA VAL A 160 -6.99 -10.14 -7.68
C VAL A 160 -7.95 -9.17 -8.39
N GLY A 161 -8.53 -9.57 -9.54
CA GLY A 161 -9.48 -8.75 -10.30
C GLY A 161 -10.70 -8.34 -9.48
N ARG A 162 -11.25 -9.24 -8.65
CA ARG A 162 -12.39 -8.94 -7.77
C ARG A 162 -12.03 -7.92 -6.69
N VAL A 163 -10.85 -8.06 -6.09
CA VAL A 163 -10.35 -7.09 -5.09
C VAL A 163 -10.15 -5.71 -5.74
N VAL A 164 -9.62 -5.66 -6.96
CA VAL A 164 -9.45 -4.42 -7.74
C VAL A 164 -10.80 -3.75 -7.99
N GLU A 165 -11.81 -4.51 -8.39
CA GLU A 165 -13.18 -4.01 -8.62
C GLU A 165 -13.82 -3.47 -7.34
N GLU A 166 -13.69 -4.19 -6.23
CA GLU A 166 -14.21 -3.75 -4.93
C GLU A 166 -13.54 -2.46 -4.45
N VAL A 167 -12.22 -2.37 -4.56
CA VAL A 167 -11.47 -1.15 -4.19
C VAL A 167 -11.85 0.03 -5.07
N ALA A 168 -11.97 -0.17 -6.39
CA ALA A 168 -12.36 0.89 -7.30
C ALA A 168 -13.79 1.38 -7.02
N ALA A 169 -14.73 0.47 -6.76
CA ALA A 169 -16.11 0.80 -6.41
C ALA A 169 -16.18 1.64 -5.12
N LEU A 170 -15.43 1.27 -4.07
CA LEU A 170 -15.33 2.03 -2.83
C LEU A 170 -14.77 3.45 -3.05
N ALA A 171 -13.87 3.61 -4.00
CA ALA A 171 -13.29 4.90 -4.36
C ALA A 171 -14.12 5.70 -5.37
N GLY A 172 -15.25 5.16 -5.85
CA GLY A 172 -16.08 5.80 -6.90
C GLY A 172 -15.36 5.89 -8.24
N LEU A 173 -14.42 4.96 -8.53
CA LEU A 173 -13.59 4.97 -9.73
C LEU A 173 -14.09 3.95 -10.77
N SER A 174 -14.17 4.39 -12.02
CA SER A 174 -14.57 3.55 -13.16
C SER A 174 -13.35 2.90 -13.80
N LEU A 175 -13.30 1.58 -13.80
CA LEU A 175 -12.22 0.79 -14.37
C LEU A 175 -12.42 0.55 -15.86
N LEU A 176 -11.36 0.64 -16.64
CA LEU A 176 -11.32 0.06 -17.98
C LEU A 176 -11.52 -1.47 -17.91
N PRO A 177 -12.11 -2.09 -18.92
CA PRO A 177 -12.24 -3.54 -19.00
C PRO A 177 -10.90 -4.26 -18.88
N GLU A 178 -10.91 -5.46 -18.32
CA GLU A 178 -9.72 -6.32 -18.30
C GLU A 178 -9.54 -6.96 -19.69
N ASP A 179 -8.47 -6.59 -20.37
CA ASP A 179 -8.15 -7.00 -21.76
C ASP A 179 -7.11 -8.12 -21.86
N ARG A 180 -6.52 -8.53 -20.73
CA ARG A 180 -5.48 -9.56 -20.69
C ARG A 180 -6.04 -10.94 -20.40
N SER A 181 -5.48 -11.95 -21.07
CA SER A 181 -5.72 -13.35 -20.70
C SER A 181 -5.22 -13.65 -19.27
N PRO A 182 -5.76 -14.69 -18.60
CA PRO A 182 -5.32 -15.07 -17.26
C PRO A 182 -3.79 -15.33 -17.16
N LEU A 183 -3.17 -15.87 -18.22
CA LEU A 183 -1.74 -16.09 -18.27
C LEU A 183 -0.96 -14.77 -18.28
N ARG A 184 -1.37 -13.80 -19.11
CA ARG A 184 -0.73 -12.48 -19.18
C ARG A 184 -0.88 -11.73 -17.85
N GLN A 185 -2.01 -11.83 -17.18
CA GLN A 185 -2.21 -11.26 -15.85
C GLN A 185 -1.23 -11.87 -14.82
N ARG A 186 -1.02 -13.20 -14.85
CA ARG A 186 -0.06 -13.88 -13.96
C ARG A 186 1.37 -13.42 -14.22
N LEU A 187 1.79 -13.33 -15.48
CA LEU A 187 3.12 -12.88 -15.86
C LEU A 187 3.37 -11.41 -15.46
N ALA A 188 2.40 -10.52 -15.69
CA ALA A 188 2.49 -9.12 -15.31
C ALA A 188 2.64 -8.97 -13.78
N ARG A 189 1.85 -9.69 -12.99
CA ARG A 189 1.99 -9.68 -11.52
C ARG A 189 3.34 -10.22 -11.06
N ALA A 190 3.88 -11.25 -11.72
CA ALA A 190 5.21 -11.76 -11.42
C ALA A 190 6.30 -10.73 -11.74
N ALA A 191 6.15 -9.95 -12.81
CA ALA A 191 7.08 -8.87 -13.17
C ALA A 191 7.05 -7.73 -12.14
N VAL A 192 5.86 -7.26 -11.73
CA VAL A 192 5.69 -6.28 -10.64
C VAL A 192 6.36 -6.78 -9.38
N TRP A 193 6.12 -8.03 -9.01
CA TRP A 193 6.73 -8.60 -7.82
C TRP A 193 8.26 -8.59 -7.88
N ARG A 194 8.86 -9.01 -9.01
CA ARG A 194 10.33 -9.00 -9.19
C ARG A 194 10.92 -7.59 -9.08
N ALA A 195 10.24 -6.58 -9.62
CA ALA A 195 10.69 -5.20 -9.58
C ALA A 195 10.69 -4.62 -8.14
N HIS A 196 9.89 -5.17 -7.23
CA HIS A 196 9.76 -4.72 -5.84
C HIS A 196 10.44 -5.65 -4.81
N ILE A 197 11.26 -6.62 -5.25
CA ILE A 197 12.19 -7.36 -4.38
C ILE A 197 13.43 -6.48 -4.21
N ARG A 198 13.54 -5.82 -3.05
CA ARG A 198 14.68 -4.98 -2.66
C ARG A 198 15.24 -5.42 -1.34
#